data_a9bc9356add2659e3b117fadb182675e
#
_entry.id   a9bc9356add2659e3b117fadb182675e
#
_cell.length_a   1.000
_cell.length_b   1.000
_cell.length_c   1.000
_cell.angle_alpha   90.00
_cell.angle_beta   90.00
_cell.angle_gamma   90.00
#
_symmetry.space_group_name_H-M   'P 1'
#
loop_
_entity.id
_entity.type
_entity.pdbx_description
1 polymer ?
#
loop_
_entity_poly.entity_id
_entity_poly.type
_entity_poly.pdbx_seq_one_letter_code
_entity_poly.pdbx_strand_id
1 'polypeptide(L)'
;MSVVHTVYRPPGGYRSERVAFAMWSLDEQSRKLFDDTRALSPADLEWQPAPGTNTIGMLLAHIAVAEVHITSVALAGLPNSDVRSVIGIGMEEEGLPLAGGAPPSPALAGRPVAWFHELLAKARIHTQGVVRGLGDDDLAREIPRPRPDGGTRILDGGWALYHLLEHEAGHHFQINQLRHLRRVLAG
;
A
#
# COMPACT_ATOMS: atom_id res chain seq x y z
N MET A 1 -10.07 -32.29 12.23
CA MET A 1 -9.10 -31.51 11.44
C MET A 1 -9.89 -30.46 10.67
N SER A 2 -9.52 -29.17 10.75
CA SER A 2 -10.12 -28.13 9.94
C SER A 2 -9.43 -28.12 8.57
N VAL A 3 -10.22 -28.05 7.48
CA VAL A 3 -9.68 -27.88 6.12
C VAL A 3 -9.71 -26.40 5.79
N VAL A 4 -8.55 -25.85 5.44
CA VAL A 4 -8.44 -24.47 4.95
C VAL A 4 -8.32 -24.53 3.43
N HIS A 5 -9.24 -23.86 2.75
CA HIS A 5 -9.23 -23.74 1.28
C HIS A 5 -8.64 -22.41 0.88
N THR A 6 -7.48 -22.41 0.19
CA THR A 6 -6.92 -21.23 -0.45
C THR A 6 -7.21 -21.34 -1.96
N VAL A 7 -8.30 -20.77 -2.38
CA VAL A 7 -8.77 -20.88 -3.76
C VAL A 7 -9.09 -19.48 -4.33
N TYR A 8 -8.77 -19.30 -5.60
CA TYR A 8 -9.16 -18.09 -6.31
C TYR A 8 -10.69 -18.00 -6.43
N ARG A 9 -11.22 -16.91 -5.92
CA ARG A 9 -12.65 -16.57 -6.04
C ARG A 9 -12.74 -15.09 -6.40
N PRO A 10 -12.88 -14.76 -7.69
CA PRO A 10 -12.93 -13.37 -8.11
C PRO A 10 -14.15 -12.68 -7.49
N PRO A 11 -13.97 -11.47 -6.93
CA PRO A 11 -15.10 -10.69 -6.44
C PRO A 11 -15.98 -10.27 -7.61
N GLY A 12 -17.31 -10.33 -7.42
CA GLY A 12 -18.28 -9.84 -8.40
C GLY A 12 -18.34 -8.32 -8.49
N GLY A 13 -18.98 -7.81 -9.55
CA GLY A 13 -19.25 -6.37 -9.69
C GLY A 13 -18.14 -5.56 -10.32
N TYR A 14 -17.14 -6.19 -10.91
CA TYR A 14 -16.11 -5.56 -11.76
C TYR A 14 -16.44 -5.78 -13.23
N ARG A 15 -16.19 -4.77 -14.08
CA ARG A 15 -16.43 -4.84 -15.52
C ARG A 15 -15.41 -5.73 -16.23
N SER A 16 -14.16 -5.77 -15.77
CA SER A 16 -13.08 -6.57 -16.32
C SER A 16 -12.70 -7.72 -15.35
N GLU A 17 -12.52 -8.93 -15.90
CA GLU A 17 -12.00 -10.07 -15.14
C GLU A 17 -10.55 -9.86 -14.68
N ARG A 18 -9.75 -9.10 -15.43
CA ARG A 18 -8.38 -8.73 -15.07
C ARG A 18 -8.39 -7.83 -13.84
N VAL A 19 -9.31 -6.86 -13.78
CA VAL A 19 -9.52 -6.02 -12.60
C VAL A 19 -9.95 -6.86 -11.41
N ALA A 20 -10.93 -7.76 -11.60
CA ALA A 20 -11.41 -8.65 -10.55
C ALA A 20 -10.26 -9.54 -9.99
N PHE A 21 -9.40 -10.07 -10.87
CA PHE A 21 -8.22 -10.84 -10.45
C PHE A 21 -7.22 -9.98 -9.67
N ALA A 22 -6.90 -8.79 -10.15
CA ALA A 22 -5.98 -7.88 -9.48
C ALA A 22 -6.49 -7.49 -8.09
N MET A 23 -7.78 -7.19 -7.96
CA MET A 23 -8.40 -6.83 -6.67
C MET A 23 -8.43 -8.01 -5.70
N TRP A 24 -8.75 -9.22 -6.18
CA TRP A 24 -8.64 -10.42 -5.36
C TRP A 24 -7.20 -10.64 -4.86
N SER A 25 -6.23 -10.47 -5.75
CA SER A 25 -4.81 -10.66 -5.40
C SER A 25 -4.35 -9.65 -4.34
N LEU A 26 -4.78 -8.40 -4.49
CA LEU A 26 -4.46 -7.32 -3.57
C LEU A 26 -5.15 -7.53 -2.20
N ASP A 27 -6.43 -7.96 -2.20
CA ASP A 27 -7.16 -8.27 -0.96
C ASP A 27 -6.53 -9.47 -0.21
N GLU A 28 -6.07 -10.50 -0.93
CA GLU A 28 -5.37 -11.65 -0.32
C GLU A 28 -4.00 -11.26 0.23
N GLN A 29 -3.30 -10.33 -0.44
CA GLN A 29 -2.04 -9.77 0.05
C GLN A 29 -2.25 -8.97 1.34
N SER A 30 -3.24 -8.07 1.38
CA SER A 30 -3.59 -7.31 2.59
C SER A 30 -4.05 -8.21 3.73
N ARG A 31 -4.80 -9.27 3.46
CA ARG A 31 -5.18 -10.25 4.48
C ARG A 31 -3.95 -10.84 5.18
N LYS A 32 -2.92 -11.24 4.41
CA LYS A 32 -1.66 -11.75 4.97
C LYS A 32 -0.91 -10.69 5.77
N LEU A 33 -0.86 -9.45 5.25
CA LEU A 33 -0.24 -8.31 5.93
C LEU A 33 -0.94 -8.06 7.29
N PHE A 34 -2.27 -8.06 7.33
CA PHE A 34 -3.04 -7.86 8.56
C PHE A 34 -2.83 -9.00 9.55
N ASP A 35 -2.85 -10.25 9.10
CA ASP A 35 -2.56 -11.41 9.96
C ASP A 35 -1.17 -11.32 10.60
N ASP A 36 -0.18 -10.93 9.82
CA ASP A 36 1.20 -10.79 10.27
C ASP A 36 1.42 -9.63 11.25
N THR A 37 0.64 -8.56 11.15
CA THR A 37 0.84 -7.34 11.93
C THR A 37 -0.12 -7.17 13.09
N ARG A 38 -1.24 -7.91 13.16
CA ARG A 38 -2.35 -7.72 14.12
C ARG A 38 -1.95 -7.64 15.60
N ALA A 39 -0.85 -8.29 15.97
CA ALA A 39 -0.39 -8.38 17.36
C ALA A 39 0.72 -7.37 17.71
N LEU A 40 1.08 -6.47 16.78
CA LEU A 40 2.14 -5.50 17.00
C LEU A 40 1.67 -4.39 17.97
N SER A 41 2.52 -4.12 18.95
CA SER A 41 2.35 -2.98 19.86
C SER A 41 2.78 -1.67 19.20
N PRO A 42 2.38 -0.49 19.71
CA PRO A 42 2.93 0.79 19.24
C PRO A 42 4.46 0.84 19.29
N ALA A 43 5.08 0.26 20.32
CA ALA A 43 6.54 0.18 20.43
C ALA A 43 7.18 -0.70 19.33
N ASP A 44 6.47 -1.72 18.82
CA ASP A 44 6.92 -2.50 17.67
C ASP A 44 6.82 -1.71 16.36
N LEU A 45 5.75 -0.92 16.23
CA LEU A 45 5.48 -0.11 15.04
C LEU A 45 6.46 1.06 14.88
N GLU A 46 7.00 1.57 15.99
CA GLU A 46 7.93 2.70 16.03
C GLU A 46 9.41 2.29 16.04
N TRP A 47 9.67 1.00 16.26
CA TRP A 47 11.04 0.53 16.40
C TRP A 47 11.84 0.70 15.10
N GLN A 48 13.07 1.22 15.25
CA GLN A 48 14.08 1.34 14.19
C GLN A 48 15.29 0.48 14.52
N PRO A 49 15.81 -0.35 13.59
CA PRO A 49 17.05 -1.10 13.80
C PRO A 49 18.26 -0.17 13.92
N ALA A 50 18.23 1.00 13.29
CA ALA A 50 19.22 2.06 13.40
C ALA A 50 18.55 3.41 13.10
N PRO A 51 19.09 4.54 13.62
CA PRO A 51 18.58 5.87 13.27
C PRO A 51 18.53 6.09 11.76
N GLY A 52 17.42 6.66 11.27
CA GLY A 52 17.23 6.92 9.84
C GLY A 52 16.76 5.72 9.01
N THR A 53 16.42 4.59 9.65
CA THR A 53 15.78 3.46 8.97
C THR A 53 14.26 3.52 9.08
N ASN A 54 13.56 2.83 8.17
CA ASN A 54 12.11 2.78 8.21
C ASN A 54 11.60 2.04 9.44
N THR A 55 10.45 2.47 9.97
CA THR A 55 9.67 1.73 10.95
C THR A 55 8.56 0.93 10.28
N ILE A 56 7.98 -0.04 10.99
CA ILE A 56 6.81 -0.79 10.49
C ILE A 56 5.62 0.17 10.29
N GLY A 57 5.38 1.10 11.22
CA GLY A 57 4.31 2.09 11.10
C GLY A 57 4.45 2.96 9.85
N MET A 58 5.67 3.40 9.53
CA MET A 58 5.93 4.16 8.30
C MET A 58 5.63 3.35 7.04
N LEU A 59 6.03 2.08 6.99
CA LEU A 59 5.75 1.21 5.85
C LEU A 59 4.26 0.96 5.66
N LEU A 60 3.50 0.73 6.75
CA LEU A 60 2.04 0.58 6.70
C LEU A 60 1.35 1.85 6.20
N ALA A 61 1.75 3.02 6.70
CA ALA A 61 1.23 4.31 6.23
C ALA A 61 1.56 4.55 4.76
N HIS A 62 2.80 4.26 4.35
CA HIS A 62 3.26 4.41 2.96
C HIS A 62 2.47 3.53 1.98
N ILE A 63 2.20 2.28 2.32
CA ILE A 63 1.37 1.40 1.48
C ILE A 63 0.01 2.06 1.23
N ALA A 64 -0.65 2.57 2.27
CA ALA A 64 -1.97 3.22 2.13
C ALA A 64 -1.91 4.51 1.30
N VAL A 65 -0.91 5.37 1.55
CA VAL A 65 -0.68 6.61 0.81
C VAL A 65 -0.40 6.34 -0.66
N ALA A 66 0.49 5.40 -0.96
CA ALA A 66 0.86 5.02 -2.33
C ALA A 66 -0.33 4.40 -3.08
N GLU A 67 -1.14 3.55 -2.42
CA GLU A 67 -2.33 2.98 -3.04
C GLU A 67 -3.31 4.07 -3.50
N VAL A 68 -3.63 5.04 -2.63
CA VAL A 68 -4.50 6.17 -3.00
C VAL A 68 -3.88 7.02 -4.12
N HIS A 69 -2.59 7.32 -4.01
CA HIS A 69 -1.90 8.14 -5.01
C HIS A 69 -1.90 7.48 -6.39
N ILE A 70 -1.44 6.24 -6.49
CA ILE A 70 -1.36 5.50 -7.75
C ILE A 70 -2.76 5.31 -8.34
N THR A 71 -3.74 4.96 -7.53
CA THR A 71 -5.14 4.82 -7.96
C THR A 71 -5.68 6.12 -8.54
N SER A 72 -5.51 7.23 -7.85
CA SER A 72 -6.04 8.53 -8.28
C SER A 72 -5.36 8.99 -9.58
N VAL A 73 -4.04 8.88 -9.66
CA VAL A 73 -3.28 9.46 -10.75
C VAL A 73 -3.19 8.52 -11.96
N ALA A 74 -2.97 7.22 -11.75
CA ALA A 74 -2.76 6.28 -12.84
C ALA A 74 -4.05 5.56 -13.28
N LEU A 75 -5.00 5.31 -12.38
CA LEU A 75 -6.24 4.59 -12.74
C LEU A 75 -7.42 5.52 -12.97
N ALA A 76 -7.61 6.54 -12.10
CA ALA A 76 -8.65 7.55 -12.30
C ALA A 76 -8.26 8.67 -13.28
N GLY A 77 -6.97 8.78 -13.64
CA GLY A 77 -6.47 9.80 -14.59
C GLY A 77 -6.46 11.23 -14.03
N LEU A 78 -6.48 11.39 -12.71
CA LEU A 78 -6.44 12.71 -12.08
C LEU A 78 -5.04 13.34 -12.20
N PRO A 79 -4.92 14.66 -12.33
CA PRO A 79 -3.63 15.34 -12.39
C PRO A 79 -2.85 15.23 -11.07
N ASN A 80 -3.58 15.22 -9.95
CA ASN A 80 -3.05 15.10 -8.60
C ASN A 80 -3.93 14.18 -7.75
N SER A 81 -3.40 13.69 -6.63
CA SER A 81 -4.15 12.94 -5.64
C SER A 81 -4.36 13.79 -4.37
N ASP A 82 -5.57 13.76 -3.84
CA ASP A 82 -5.86 14.27 -2.50
C ASP A 82 -5.92 13.09 -1.51
N VAL A 83 -4.73 12.60 -1.16
CA VAL A 83 -4.57 11.45 -0.27
C VAL A 83 -5.19 11.72 1.09
N ARG A 84 -5.02 12.95 1.61
CA ARG A 84 -5.52 13.35 2.93
C ARG A 84 -7.04 13.27 3.02
N SER A 85 -7.76 13.63 1.98
CA SER A 85 -9.23 13.54 1.99
C SER A 85 -9.74 12.10 2.06
N VAL A 86 -8.95 11.14 1.56
CA VAL A 86 -9.33 9.72 1.51
C VAL A 86 -9.00 9.01 2.83
N ILE A 87 -7.77 9.14 3.31
CA ILE A 87 -7.27 8.35 4.44
C ILE A 87 -6.97 9.16 5.71
N GLY A 88 -7.00 10.49 5.65
CA GLY A 88 -6.81 11.37 6.81
C GLY A 88 -5.36 11.78 7.08
N ILE A 89 -4.39 11.28 6.32
CA ILE A 89 -2.99 11.72 6.32
C ILE A 89 -2.55 12.04 4.89
N GLY A 90 -1.59 12.96 4.76
CA GLY A 90 -0.99 13.32 3.48
C GLY A 90 0.30 12.56 3.19
N MET A 91 0.83 12.73 1.98
CA MET A 91 2.10 12.11 1.55
C MET A 91 3.29 12.54 2.42
N GLU A 92 3.26 13.76 2.95
CA GLU A 92 4.31 14.31 3.82
C GLU A 92 4.32 13.70 5.23
N GLU A 93 3.22 13.04 5.65
CA GLU A 93 3.07 12.47 6.99
C GLU A 93 3.44 11.00 7.09
N GLU A 94 3.57 10.30 5.95
CA GLU A 94 4.02 8.90 5.96
C GLU A 94 5.50 8.75 6.32
N GLY A 95 6.30 9.78 6.01
CA GLY A 95 7.72 9.86 6.35
C GLY A 95 8.65 9.07 5.44
N LEU A 96 8.22 8.57 4.30
CA LEU A 96 9.06 7.89 3.32
C LEU A 96 9.27 8.71 2.03
N PRO A 97 10.45 8.60 1.41
CA PRO A 97 11.67 7.99 1.95
C PRO A 97 12.25 8.83 3.09
N LEU A 98 12.75 8.17 4.16
CA LEU A 98 13.49 8.88 5.19
C LEU A 98 14.75 9.49 4.59
N ALA A 99 14.91 10.81 4.74
CA ALA A 99 16.21 11.43 4.57
C ALA A 99 17.15 10.88 5.65
N GLY A 100 18.41 10.63 5.30
CA GLY A 100 19.38 10.04 6.25
C GLY A 100 19.39 10.79 7.57
N GLY A 101 19.11 10.09 8.66
CA GLY A 101 19.06 10.64 10.01
C GLY A 101 17.77 11.41 10.38
N ALA A 102 16.78 11.51 9.50
CA ALA A 102 15.49 12.12 9.86
C ALA A 102 14.73 11.23 10.87
N PRO A 103 14.03 11.83 11.85
CA PRO A 103 13.16 11.08 12.75
C PRO A 103 11.91 10.60 11.99
N PRO A 104 11.22 9.54 12.48
CA PRO A 104 9.89 9.18 12.01
C PRO A 104 8.90 10.33 12.11
N SER A 105 7.87 10.33 11.23
CA SER A 105 6.84 11.36 11.27
C SER A 105 6.08 11.35 12.60
N PRO A 106 5.95 12.50 13.28
CA PRO A 106 5.19 12.59 14.53
C PRO A 106 3.71 12.27 14.37
N ALA A 107 3.16 12.34 13.15
CA ALA A 107 1.76 11.97 12.87
C ALA A 107 1.48 10.47 13.11
N LEU A 108 2.52 9.63 13.05
CA LEU A 108 2.43 8.18 13.22
C LEU A 108 2.74 7.73 14.66
N ALA A 109 3.26 8.62 15.51
CA ALA A 109 3.70 8.29 16.85
C ALA A 109 2.54 7.84 17.74
N GLY A 110 2.75 6.79 18.55
CA GLY A 110 1.79 6.25 19.50
C GLY A 110 0.56 5.60 18.88
N ARG A 111 0.46 5.49 17.57
CA ARG A 111 -0.70 4.92 16.90
C ARG A 111 -0.77 3.41 17.09
N PRO A 112 -1.94 2.86 17.45
CA PRO A 112 -2.14 1.41 17.50
C PRO A 112 -2.19 0.80 16.09
N VAL A 113 -1.86 -0.47 15.95
CA VAL A 113 -1.89 -1.17 14.63
C VAL A 113 -3.25 -1.08 13.94
N ALA A 114 -4.35 -1.08 14.70
CA ALA A 114 -5.69 -0.96 14.16
C ALA A 114 -5.89 0.35 13.37
N TRP A 115 -5.26 1.44 13.79
CA TRP A 115 -5.30 2.71 13.07
C TRP A 115 -4.65 2.61 11.69
N PHE A 116 -3.50 1.92 11.58
CA PHE A 116 -2.83 1.68 10.29
C PHE A 116 -3.65 0.76 9.39
N HIS A 117 -4.27 -0.29 9.96
CA HIS A 117 -5.18 -1.16 9.22
C HIS A 117 -6.40 -0.40 8.68
N GLU A 118 -6.89 0.60 9.43
CA GLU A 118 -7.97 1.47 8.97
C GLU A 118 -7.54 2.36 7.78
N LEU A 119 -6.31 2.89 7.78
CA LEU A 119 -5.77 3.63 6.62
C LEU A 119 -5.78 2.74 5.36
N LEU A 120 -5.24 1.52 5.48
CA LEU A 120 -5.20 0.55 4.38
C LEU A 120 -6.61 0.17 3.89
N ALA A 121 -7.56 -0.03 4.80
CA ALA A 121 -8.94 -0.33 4.44
C ALA A 121 -9.61 0.83 3.69
N LYS A 122 -9.40 2.08 4.11
CA LYS A 122 -9.90 3.28 3.41
C LYS A 122 -9.28 3.41 2.02
N ALA A 123 -7.97 3.22 1.89
CA ALA A 123 -7.28 3.22 0.60
C ALA A 123 -7.88 2.16 -0.33
N ARG A 124 -8.10 0.94 0.16
CA ARG A 124 -8.69 -0.16 -0.60
C ARG A 124 -10.13 0.15 -1.06
N ILE A 125 -10.96 0.73 -0.21
CA ILE A 125 -12.32 1.16 -0.59
C ILE A 125 -12.26 2.20 -1.71
N HIS A 126 -11.34 3.17 -1.63
CA HIS A 126 -11.12 4.14 -2.69
C HIS A 126 -10.73 3.46 -4.00
N THR A 127 -9.73 2.57 -3.97
CA THR A 127 -9.27 1.81 -5.14
C THR A 127 -10.40 1.01 -5.77
N GLN A 128 -11.16 0.25 -4.98
CA GLN A 128 -12.31 -0.52 -5.45
C GLN A 128 -13.36 0.38 -6.13
N GLY A 129 -13.63 1.56 -5.58
CA GLY A 129 -14.56 2.53 -6.16
C GLY A 129 -14.12 2.99 -7.55
N VAL A 130 -12.84 3.30 -7.70
CA VAL A 130 -12.27 3.75 -8.99
C VAL A 130 -12.25 2.65 -10.04
N VAL A 131 -11.76 1.45 -9.67
CA VAL A 131 -11.49 0.41 -10.68
C VAL A 131 -12.70 -0.43 -11.07
N ARG A 132 -13.80 -0.36 -10.31
CA ARG A 132 -15.00 -1.19 -10.54
C ARG A 132 -15.55 -1.08 -11.96
N GLY A 133 -15.55 0.13 -12.53
CA GLY A 133 -16.06 0.43 -13.88
C GLY A 133 -15.02 0.28 -15.00
N LEU A 134 -13.75 0.03 -14.69
CA LEU A 134 -12.70 -0.08 -15.71
C LEU A 134 -12.84 -1.37 -16.52
N GLY A 135 -12.79 -1.23 -17.85
CA GLY A 135 -12.69 -2.33 -18.80
C GLY A 135 -11.25 -2.60 -19.23
N ASP A 136 -11.06 -3.61 -20.06
CA ASP A 136 -9.72 -3.98 -20.56
C ASP A 136 -9.10 -2.88 -21.43
N ASP A 137 -9.91 -2.11 -22.16
CA ASP A 137 -9.43 -0.96 -22.94
C ASP A 137 -8.93 0.17 -22.04
N ASP A 138 -9.55 0.39 -20.87
CA ASP A 138 -9.09 1.35 -19.89
C ASP A 138 -7.75 0.94 -19.30
N LEU A 139 -7.54 -0.36 -19.09
CA LEU A 139 -6.27 -0.91 -18.61
C LEU A 139 -5.14 -0.78 -19.62
N ALA A 140 -5.46 -0.82 -20.92
CA ALA A 140 -4.48 -0.68 -22.01
C ALA A 140 -4.16 0.78 -22.36
N ARG A 141 -4.87 1.76 -21.76
CA ARG A 141 -4.66 3.19 -22.06
C ARG A 141 -3.30 3.65 -21.55
N GLU A 142 -2.47 4.18 -22.45
CA GLU A 142 -1.18 4.76 -22.11
C GLU A 142 -1.29 6.05 -21.30
N ILE A 143 -0.43 6.17 -20.30
CA ILE A 143 -0.39 7.29 -19.36
C ILE A 143 1.04 7.83 -19.36
N PRO A 144 1.34 8.92 -20.08
CA PRO A 144 2.66 9.53 -20.07
C PRO A 144 2.93 10.20 -18.72
N ARG A 145 4.11 9.97 -18.18
CA ARG A 145 4.60 10.57 -16.93
C ARG A 145 5.96 11.24 -17.17
N PRO A 146 6.13 12.52 -16.84
CA PRO A 146 7.43 13.16 -16.90
C PRO A 146 8.39 12.54 -15.89
N ARG A 147 9.64 12.42 -16.27
CA ARG A 147 10.74 11.94 -15.43
C ARG A 147 11.61 13.11 -14.98
N PRO A 148 12.27 12.99 -13.81
CA PRO A 148 13.19 14.04 -13.34
C PRO A 148 14.36 14.34 -14.28
N ASP A 149 14.76 13.38 -15.11
CA ASP A 149 15.82 13.51 -16.13
C ASP A 149 15.35 14.19 -17.42
N GLY A 150 14.11 14.71 -17.45
CA GLY A 150 13.49 15.33 -18.62
C GLY A 150 12.90 14.36 -19.63
N GLY A 151 13.03 13.04 -19.40
CA GLY A 151 12.41 12.01 -20.22
C GLY A 151 10.92 11.81 -19.91
N THR A 152 10.28 10.90 -20.65
CA THR A 152 8.90 10.47 -20.38
C THR A 152 8.88 8.96 -20.14
N ARG A 153 8.19 8.54 -19.09
CA ARG A 153 7.83 7.15 -18.85
C ARG A 153 6.39 6.95 -19.30
N ILE A 154 6.15 5.92 -20.11
CA ILE A 154 4.80 5.48 -20.46
C ILE A 154 4.40 4.36 -19.50
N LEU A 155 3.26 4.53 -18.87
CA LEU A 155 2.60 3.53 -18.01
C LEU A 155 1.24 3.19 -18.64
N ASP A 156 0.61 2.13 -18.18
CA ASP A 156 -0.80 1.85 -18.46
C ASP A 156 -1.53 1.42 -17.17
N GLY A 157 -2.84 1.29 -17.25
CA GLY A 157 -3.67 0.89 -16.11
C GLY A 157 -3.36 -0.52 -15.63
N GLY A 158 -3.00 -1.43 -16.54
CA GLY A 158 -2.60 -2.80 -16.20
C GLY A 158 -1.33 -2.83 -15.36
N TRP A 159 -0.31 -2.04 -15.78
CA TRP A 159 0.89 -1.85 -14.98
C TRP A 159 0.59 -1.24 -13.61
N ALA A 160 -0.30 -0.24 -13.55
CA ALA A 160 -0.66 0.39 -12.29
C ALA A 160 -1.28 -0.61 -11.29
N LEU A 161 -2.19 -1.48 -11.74
CA LEU A 161 -2.77 -2.54 -10.91
C LEU A 161 -1.71 -3.56 -10.44
N TYR A 162 -0.81 -3.97 -11.34
CA TYR A 162 0.32 -4.84 -10.99
C TYR A 162 1.22 -4.17 -9.95
N HIS A 163 1.54 -2.89 -10.15
CA HIS A 163 2.43 -2.15 -9.25
C HIS A 163 1.85 -1.98 -7.84
N LEU A 164 0.54 -1.82 -7.69
CA LEU A 164 -0.10 -1.82 -6.37
C LEU A 164 0.17 -3.12 -5.61
N LEU A 165 0.02 -4.28 -6.27
CA LEU A 165 0.27 -5.59 -5.67
C LEU A 165 1.75 -5.79 -5.33
N GLU A 166 2.65 -5.48 -6.28
CA GLU A 166 4.10 -5.58 -6.10
C GLU A 166 4.57 -4.70 -4.95
N HIS A 167 4.07 -3.47 -4.89
CA HIS A 167 4.42 -2.49 -3.88
C HIS A 167 4.01 -2.94 -2.47
N GLU A 168 2.76 -3.39 -2.30
CA GLU A 168 2.30 -3.91 -1.01
C GLU A 168 3.09 -5.16 -0.60
N ALA A 169 3.32 -6.10 -1.52
CA ALA A 169 4.07 -7.33 -1.24
C ALA A 169 5.54 -7.03 -0.88
N GLY A 170 6.17 -6.09 -1.58
CA GLY A 170 7.53 -5.66 -1.30
C GLY A 170 7.68 -5.04 0.09
N HIS A 171 6.79 -4.15 0.47
CA HIS A 171 6.78 -3.55 1.80
C HIS A 171 6.37 -4.53 2.90
N HIS A 172 5.45 -5.45 2.63
CA HIS A 172 5.13 -6.54 3.55
C HIS A 172 6.37 -7.39 3.87
N PHE A 173 7.18 -7.70 2.86
CA PHE A 173 8.45 -8.39 3.09
C PHE A 173 9.40 -7.59 3.99
N GLN A 174 9.54 -6.28 3.79
CA GLN A 174 10.34 -5.39 4.65
C GLN A 174 9.79 -5.37 6.09
N ILE A 175 8.47 -5.31 6.27
CA ILE A 175 7.82 -5.39 7.58
C ILE A 175 8.18 -6.71 8.29
N ASN A 176 8.12 -7.83 7.59
CA ASN A 176 8.46 -9.13 8.16
C ASN A 176 9.94 -9.23 8.53
N GLN A 177 10.83 -8.61 7.76
CA GLN A 177 12.24 -8.49 8.13
C GLN A 177 12.44 -7.66 9.41
N LEU A 178 11.77 -6.50 9.53
CA LEU A 178 11.84 -5.67 10.75
C LEU A 178 11.32 -6.42 11.97
N ARG A 179 10.21 -7.14 11.85
CA ARG A 179 9.67 -8.00 12.91
C ARG A 179 10.68 -9.07 13.34
N HIS A 180 11.35 -9.69 12.38
CA HIS A 180 12.39 -10.69 12.67
C HIS A 180 13.57 -10.07 13.40
N LEU A 181 14.13 -8.99 12.88
CA LEU A 181 15.27 -8.28 13.48
C LEU A 181 14.97 -7.82 14.90
N ARG A 182 13.77 -7.24 15.14
CA ARG A 182 13.38 -6.81 16.49
C ARG A 182 13.38 -7.97 17.47
N ARG A 183 12.86 -9.14 17.09
CA ARG A 183 12.85 -10.34 17.96
C ARG A 183 14.27 -10.82 18.27
N VAL A 184 15.14 -10.84 17.27
CA VAL A 184 16.54 -11.29 17.43
C VAL A 184 17.36 -10.34 18.28
N LEU A 185 17.14 -9.03 18.17
CA LEU A 185 17.91 -8.01 18.90
C LEU A 185 17.35 -7.71 20.30
N ALA A 186 16.11 -8.13 20.60
CA ALA A 186 15.49 -7.99 21.92
C ALA A 186 15.72 -9.20 22.84
N GLY A 187 16.19 -10.32 22.33
CA GLY A 187 16.51 -11.55 23.09
C GLY A 187 17.93 -11.66 23.42
#